data_3bddbe48fee1f2930af3eea2bde0aca7
#
_entry.id   3bddbe48fee1f2930af3eea2bde0aca7
#
_cell.length_a   1.000
_cell.length_b   1.000
_cell.length_c   1.000
_cell.angle_alpha   90.00
_cell.angle_beta   90.00
_cell.angle_gamma   90.00
#
_symmetry.space_group_name_H-M   'P 1'
#
loop_
_entity.id
_entity.type
_entity.pdbx_description
1 polymer ?
#
loop_
_entity_poly.entity_id
_entity_poly.type
_entity_poly.pdbx_seq_one_letter_code
_entity_poly.pdbx_strand_id
1 'polypeptide(L)'
;MPSFYAHARFARQAAEYLPEHLRLSVNRFRQLYDVGSQGPDFFFYYQPLFKTKMGQLGHRYHRMTGKEFFEGAAERLRQAPSEGGQAYLYGVLCHYALDSTCHPLIRSASAEGCPGHTELETEFDRHLLTKDGKVPAHLQNPGRLLRLTWGGCLTVSGFYPPATAYTVRRGIGIMALAGRALSMKNRKLLQAIFRLGGEHAAQMVMYTRPNHRCAQLIEPLEQLYDTALERYASMAAQLGSCLADGTPLGPEFDVTFG
;
A
#
# COMPACT_ATOMS: atom_id res chain seq x y z
N MET A 1 -3.09 0.23 7.43
CA MET A 1 -2.13 -0.73 7.22
C MET A 1 -2.44 -2.19 7.06
N PRO A 2 -3.58 -2.79 6.90
CA PRO A 2 -3.70 -4.12 6.31
C PRO A 2 -4.48 -4.17 5.02
N SER A 3 -4.71 -3.06 4.37
CA SER A 3 -5.45 -2.97 3.12
C SER A 3 -4.64 -3.46 1.91
N PHE A 4 -4.29 -4.73 1.92
CA PHE A 4 -3.53 -5.35 0.83
C PHE A 4 -4.29 -5.35 -0.49
N TYR A 5 -5.60 -5.68 -0.41
CA TYR A 5 -6.39 -5.88 -1.61
C TYR A 5 -6.80 -4.58 -2.26
N ALA A 6 -7.21 -3.59 -1.47
CA ALA A 6 -7.56 -2.27 -1.97
C ALA A 6 -6.40 -1.65 -2.75
N HIS A 7 -5.18 -1.66 -2.20
CA HIS A 7 -3.99 -1.15 -2.89
C HIS A 7 -3.67 -1.94 -4.17
N ALA A 8 -3.68 -3.26 -4.12
CA ALA A 8 -3.41 -4.08 -5.30
C ALA A 8 -4.50 -3.94 -6.38
N ARG A 9 -5.75 -3.76 -5.98
CA ARG A 9 -6.88 -3.48 -6.88
C ARG A 9 -6.75 -2.10 -7.52
N PHE A 10 -6.47 -1.09 -6.68
CA PHE A 10 -6.24 0.28 -7.13
C PHE A 10 -5.13 0.34 -8.17
N ALA A 11 -3.97 -0.25 -7.90
CA ALA A 11 -2.85 -0.27 -8.83
C ALA A 11 -3.19 -0.94 -10.19
N ARG A 12 -4.02 -1.99 -10.19
CA ARG A 12 -4.48 -2.58 -11.45
C ARG A 12 -5.34 -1.61 -12.27
N GLN A 13 -6.25 -0.89 -11.62
CA GLN A 13 -7.12 0.08 -12.28
C GLN A 13 -6.34 1.34 -12.69
N ALA A 14 -5.49 1.85 -11.81
CA ALA A 14 -4.65 3.01 -12.04
C ALA A 14 -3.69 2.83 -13.24
N ALA A 15 -3.21 1.62 -13.50
CA ALA A 15 -2.36 1.33 -14.66
C ALA A 15 -3.04 1.68 -16.00
N GLU A 16 -4.37 1.60 -16.09
CA GLU A 16 -5.12 1.93 -17.31
C GLU A 16 -5.13 3.44 -17.61
N TYR A 17 -4.88 4.28 -16.61
CA TYR A 17 -4.78 5.73 -16.77
C TYR A 17 -3.38 6.20 -17.19
N LEU A 18 -2.39 5.29 -17.19
CA LEU A 18 -1.04 5.62 -17.63
C LEU A 18 -0.94 5.68 -19.17
N PRO A 19 -0.13 6.61 -19.71
CA PRO A 19 0.25 6.59 -21.12
C PRO A 19 0.82 5.22 -21.54
N GLU A 20 0.64 4.84 -22.80
CA GLU A 20 0.98 3.50 -23.28
C GLU A 20 2.42 3.07 -22.95
N HIS A 21 3.41 3.95 -23.17
CA HIS A 21 4.81 3.64 -22.87
C HIS A 21 5.05 3.35 -21.39
N LEU A 22 4.37 4.06 -20.47
CA LEU A 22 4.45 3.79 -19.03
C LEU A 22 3.70 2.52 -18.66
N ARG A 23 2.55 2.25 -19.27
CA ARG A 23 1.79 1.02 -19.09
C ARG A 23 2.61 -0.21 -19.52
N LEU A 24 3.33 -0.12 -20.63
CA LEU A 24 4.26 -1.17 -21.05
C LEU A 24 5.40 -1.36 -20.07
N SER A 25 5.98 -0.28 -19.53
CA SER A 25 7.04 -0.32 -18.53
C SER A 25 6.55 -0.97 -17.21
N VAL A 26 5.41 -0.54 -16.67
CA VAL A 26 4.89 -1.12 -15.42
C VAL A 26 4.48 -2.59 -15.60
N ASN A 27 4.04 -3.00 -16.79
CA ASN A 27 3.77 -4.40 -17.09
C ASN A 27 5.05 -5.24 -17.17
N ARG A 28 6.12 -4.70 -17.77
CA ARG A 28 7.44 -5.34 -17.83
C ARG A 28 8.05 -5.54 -16.44
N PHE A 29 7.90 -4.55 -15.56
CA PHE A 29 8.39 -4.57 -14.18
C PHE A 29 7.27 -4.78 -13.16
N ARG A 30 6.28 -5.61 -13.51
CA ARG A 30 5.05 -5.80 -12.76
C ARG A 30 5.27 -6.08 -11.27
N GLN A 31 6.26 -6.89 -10.92
CA GLN A 31 6.55 -7.19 -9.51
C GLN A 31 6.96 -5.95 -8.71
N LEU A 32 7.74 -5.04 -9.32
CA LEU A 32 8.12 -3.78 -8.69
C LEU A 32 6.93 -2.85 -8.54
N TYR A 33 6.08 -2.73 -9.56
CA TYR A 33 4.86 -1.95 -9.52
C TYR A 33 3.89 -2.47 -8.44
N ASP A 34 3.63 -3.79 -8.41
CA ASP A 34 2.73 -4.42 -7.42
C ASP A 34 3.26 -4.24 -5.98
N VAL A 35 4.57 -4.36 -5.76
CA VAL A 35 5.16 -4.10 -4.44
C VAL A 35 5.12 -2.60 -4.13
N GLY A 36 5.35 -1.74 -5.11
CA GLY A 36 5.21 -0.28 -4.95
C GLY A 36 3.82 0.11 -4.49
N SER A 37 2.76 -0.56 -4.98
CA SER A 37 1.39 -0.28 -4.55
C SER A 37 1.12 -0.53 -3.06
N GLN A 38 2.00 -1.25 -2.38
CA GLN A 38 1.95 -1.40 -0.92
C GLN A 38 2.77 -0.32 -0.20
N GLY A 39 3.37 0.62 -0.92
CA GLY A 39 4.13 1.73 -0.36
C GLY A 39 5.22 1.29 0.63
N PRO A 40 5.45 2.07 1.69
CA PRO A 40 6.42 1.76 2.74
C PRO A 40 5.90 0.75 3.78
N ASP A 41 4.73 0.16 3.60
CA ASP A 41 4.05 -0.69 4.57
C ASP A 41 4.82 -1.95 4.95
N PHE A 42 5.65 -2.47 4.04
CA PHE A 42 6.47 -3.63 4.34
C PHE A 42 7.46 -3.40 5.51
N PHE A 43 7.75 -2.14 5.87
CA PHE A 43 8.57 -1.84 7.05
C PHE A 43 7.88 -2.21 8.37
N PHE A 44 6.54 -2.13 8.44
CA PHE A 44 5.78 -2.56 9.63
C PHE A 44 5.87 -4.08 9.86
N TYR A 45 6.17 -4.84 8.80
CA TYR A 45 6.38 -6.28 8.87
C TYR A 45 7.84 -6.67 9.13
N TYR A 46 8.77 -5.70 9.13
CA TYR A 46 10.15 -5.99 9.51
C TYR A 46 10.24 -6.16 11.04
N GLN A 47 10.34 -7.41 11.52
CA GLN A 47 10.34 -7.74 12.95
C GLN A 47 9.12 -7.17 13.71
N PRO A 48 7.89 -7.56 13.35
CA PRO A 48 6.65 -6.94 13.84
C PRO A 48 6.42 -7.05 15.35
N LEU A 49 7.12 -7.97 16.03
CA LEU A 49 7.06 -8.16 17.49
C LEU A 49 8.02 -7.25 18.27
N PHE A 50 8.88 -6.50 17.59
CA PHE A 50 9.90 -5.67 18.21
C PHE A 50 9.87 -4.26 17.68
N LYS A 51 10.02 -3.26 18.56
CA LYS A 51 10.23 -1.87 18.14
C LYS A 51 11.65 -1.71 17.58
N THR A 52 11.79 -1.73 16.27
CA THR A 52 13.09 -1.62 15.60
C THR A 52 13.22 -0.29 14.87
N LYS A 53 14.47 0.17 14.66
CA LYS A 53 14.72 1.35 13.82
C LYS A 53 14.15 1.20 12.40
N MET A 54 14.16 -0.02 11.86
CA MET A 54 13.59 -0.30 10.53
C MET A 54 12.06 -0.25 10.53
N GLY A 55 11.38 -0.77 11.56
CA GLY A 55 9.93 -0.60 11.70
C GLY A 55 9.50 0.87 11.83
N GLN A 56 10.34 1.69 12.48
CA GLN A 56 10.11 3.14 12.58
C GLN A 56 10.23 3.86 11.21
N LEU A 57 10.92 3.29 10.22
CA LEU A 57 10.94 3.85 8.86
C LEU A 57 9.54 3.88 8.24
N GLY A 58 8.71 2.85 8.44
CA GLY A 58 7.32 2.87 8.00
C GLY A 58 6.60 4.13 8.49
N HIS A 59 6.63 4.38 9.80
CA HIS A 59 6.03 5.59 10.38
C HIS A 59 6.65 6.90 9.88
N ARG A 60 7.97 6.92 9.66
CA ARG A 60 8.65 8.10 9.13
C ARG A 60 8.15 8.43 7.73
N TYR A 61 8.08 7.44 6.83
CA TYR A 61 7.66 7.66 5.45
C TYR A 61 6.16 7.98 5.35
N HIS A 62 5.31 7.45 6.24
CA HIS A 62 3.89 7.84 6.29
C HIS A 62 3.67 9.28 6.77
N ARG A 63 4.59 9.84 7.56
CA ARG A 63 4.53 11.25 8.00
C ARG A 63 5.24 12.22 7.05
N MET A 64 5.95 11.71 6.05
CA MET A 64 6.56 12.53 5.00
C MET A 64 5.48 12.98 4.03
N THR A 65 5.61 14.18 3.48
CA THR A 65 4.72 14.62 2.39
C THR A 65 5.03 13.86 1.12
N GLY A 66 4.02 13.71 0.25
CA GLY A 66 4.23 13.14 -1.08
C GLY A 66 5.31 13.92 -1.84
N LYS A 67 5.30 15.26 -1.73
CA LYS A 67 6.27 16.12 -2.39
C LYS A 67 7.72 15.79 -1.98
N GLU A 68 8.00 15.75 -0.68
CA GLU A 68 9.34 15.38 -0.19
C GLU A 68 9.79 14.00 -0.69
N PHE A 69 8.89 13.01 -0.68
CA PHE A 69 9.23 11.67 -1.10
C PHE A 69 9.47 11.59 -2.61
N PHE A 70 8.49 12.05 -3.42
CA PHE A 70 8.54 11.86 -4.87
C PHE A 70 9.57 12.75 -5.55
N GLU A 71 9.77 14.00 -5.13
CA GLU A 71 10.84 14.86 -5.66
C GLU A 71 12.22 14.28 -5.34
N GLY A 72 12.44 13.82 -4.11
CA GLY A 72 13.69 13.16 -3.74
C GLY A 72 13.92 11.84 -4.46
N ALA A 73 12.87 11.07 -4.74
CA ALA A 73 12.95 9.84 -5.52
C ALA A 73 13.21 10.12 -7.01
N ALA A 74 12.55 11.14 -7.57
CA ALA A 74 12.76 11.57 -8.94
C ALA A 74 14.19 12.05 -9.19
N GLU A 75 14.74 12.84 -8.26
CA GLU A 75 16.14 13.29 -8.33
C GLU A 75 17.12 12.10 -8.39
N ARG A 76 16.93 11.10 -7.54
CA ARG A 76 17.76 9.88 -7.59
C ARG A 76 17.64 9.14 -8.91
N LEU A 77 16.44 9.06 -9.49
CA LEU A 77 16.24 8.39 -10.77
C LEU A 77 16.81 9.19 -11.96
N ARG A 78 16.86 10.53 -11.88
CA ARG A 78 17.58 11.34 -12.88
C ARG A 78 19.08 11.12 -12.81
N GLN A 79 19.64 10.98 -11.59
CA GLN A 79 21.08 10.70 -11.40
C GLN A 79 21.46 9.27 -11.78
N ALA A 80 20.59 8.30 -11.52
CA ALA A 80 20.79 6.88 -11.83
C ALA A 80 19.51 6.28 -12.45
N PRO A 81 19.29 6.46 -13.78
CA PRO A 81 18.08 6.02 -14.47
C PRO A 81 17.82 4.52 -14.34
N SER A 82 16.57 4.16 -14.03
CA SER A 82 16.13 2.78 -13.88
C SER A 82 14.67 2.65 -14.26
N GLU A 83 14.36 1.94 -15.33
CA GLU A 83 12.96 1.64 -15.72
C GLU A 83 12.21 0.89 -14.59
N GLY A 84 12.87 -0.07 -13.95
CA GLY A 84 12.29 -0.79 -12.80
C GLY A 84 12.05 0.12 -11.60
N GLY A 85 12.96 1.07 -11.35
CA GLY A 85 12.80 2.11 -10.34
C GLY A 85 11.61 3.03 -10.64
N GLN A 86 11.44 3.43 -11.89
CA GLN A 86 10.28 4.19 -12.35
C GLN A 86 8.98 3.42 -12.13
N ALA A 87 8.91 2.15 -12.57
CA ALA A 87 7.73 1.32 -12.38
C ALA A 87 7.37 1.17 -10.90
N TYR A 88 8.37 0.97 -10.03
CA TYR A 88 8.18 0.96 -8.58
C TYR A 88 7.57 2.26 -8.08
N LEU A 89 8.10 3.41 -8.53
CA LEU A 89 7.67 4.73 -8.08
C LEU A 89 6.22 5.04 -8.49
N TYR A 90 5.79 4.64 -9.70
CA TYR A 90 4.38 4.71 -10.09
C TYR A 90 3.49 3.78 -9.26
N GLY A 91 4.02 2.65 -8.80
CA GLY A 91 3.34 1.81 -7.82
C GLY A 91 3.17 2.52 -6.47
N VAL A 92 4.23 3.17 -5.95
CA VAL A 92 4.15 3.96 -4.71
C VAL A 92 3.17 5.13 -4.87
N LEU A 93 3.06 5.70 -6.07
CA LEU A 93 2.07 6.73 -6.34
C LEU A 93 0.63 6.20 -6.21
N CYS A 94 0.37 4.93 -6.57
CA CYS A 94 -0.93 4.31 -6.32
C CYS A 94 -1.24 4.22 -4.82
N HIS A 95 -0.27 3.80 -4.02
CA HIS A 95 -0.41 3.77 -2.56
C HIS A 95 -0.70 5.17 -2.01
N TYR A 96 0.11 6.15 -2.38
CA TYR A 96 -0.04 7.52 -1.94
C TYR A 96 -1.40 8.13 -2.32
N ALA A 97 -1.84 7.96 -3.57
CA ALA A 97 -3.11 8.51 -4.05
C ALA A 97 -4.30 7.94 -3.26
N LEU A 98 -4.29 6.64 -2.98
CA LEU A 98 -5.34 5.99 -2.21
C LEU A 98 -5.31 6.41 -0.73
N ASP A 99 -4.14 6.32 -0.08
CA ASP A 99 -4.01 6.60 1.34
C ASP A 99 -4.26 8.08 1.66
N SER A 100 -3.67 9.01 0.91
CA SER A 100 -3.87 10.44 1.14
C SER A 100 -5.34 10.87 0.96
N THR A 101 -6.12 10.11 0.18
CA THR A 101 -7.53 10.39 -0.05
C THR A 101 -8.44 9.72 0.98
N CYS A 102 -8.17 8.47 1.38
CA CYS A 102 -9.05 7.69 2.26
C CYS A 102 -8.74 7.87 3.76
N HIS A 103 -7.48 8.08 4.14
CA HIS A 103 -7.08 8.15 5.55
C HIS A 103 -7.71 9.29 6.37
N PRO A 104 -8.03 10.48 5.82
CA PRO A 104 -8.77 11.48 6.60
C PRO A 104 -10.08 10.94 7.17
N LEU A 105 -10.87 10.20 6.38
CA LEU A 105 -12.10 9.57 6.83
C LEU A 105 -11.81 8.43 7.82
N ILE A 106 -10.85 7.55 7.51
CA ILE A 106 -10.49 6.41 8.37
C ILE A 106 -10.01 6.88 9.74
N ARG A 107 -9.18 7.93 9.79
CA ARG A 107 -8.71 8.50 11.06
C ARG A 107 -9.82 9.15 11.87
N SER A 108 -10.70 9.91 11.21
CA SER A 108 -11.85 10.53 11.87
C SER A 108 -12.74 9.47 12.52
N ALA A 109 -13.12 8.43 11.77
CA ALA A 109 -13.94 7.33 12.27
C ALA A 109 -13.26 6.58 13.43
N SER A 110 -11.94 6.36 13.33
CA SER A 110 -11.16 5.62 14.33
C SER A 110 -10.92 6.44 15.61
N ALA A 111 -10.95 7.77 15.55
CA ALA A 111 -10.80 8.64 16.72
C ALA A 111 -11.99 8.50 17.69
N GLU A 112 -13.16 8.13 17.17
CA GLU A 112 -14.36 7.82 17.97
C GLU A 112 -14.29 6.42 18.62
N GLY A 113 -13.24 5.65 18.33
CA GLY A 113 -12.94 4.36 18.94
C GLY A 113 -13.65 3.15 18.33
N CYS A 114 -14.57 3.35 17.38
CA CYS A 114 -15.32 2.26 16.74
C CYS A 114 -15.89 2.68 15.38
N PRO A 115 -15.49 2.02 14.27
CA PRO A 115 -14.54 0.90 14.22
C PRO A 115 -13.09 1.34 14.41
N GLY A 116 -12.20 0.41 14.75
CA GLY A 116 -10.77 0.68 14.75
C GLY A 116 -10.23 0.85 13.32
N HIS A 117 -9.11 1.59 13.16
CA HIS A 117 -8.48 1.89 11.87
C HIS A 117 -8.27 0.62 11.03
N THR A 118 -7.54 -0.35 11.56
CA THR A 118 -7.25 -1.62 10.89
C THR A 118 -8.51 -2.46 10.63
N GLU A 119 -9.50 -2.39 11.53
CA GLU A 119 -10.77 -3.08 11.37
C GLU A 119 -11.54 -2.55 10.15
N LEU A 120 -11.56 -1.23 9.97
CA LEU A 120 -12.24 -0.58 8.83
C LEU A 120 -11.55 -0.91 7.51
N GLU A 121 -10.23 -0.84 7.45
CA GLU A 121 -9.47 -1.21 6.25
C GLU A 121 -9.64 -2.69 5.88
N THR A 122 -9.62 -3.59 6.88
CA THR A 122 -9.84 -5.03 6.66
C THR A 122 -11.25 -5.30 6.13
N GLU A 123 -12.26 -4.58 6.63
CA GLU A 123 -13.64 -4.70 6.14
C GLU A 123 -13.80 -4.12 4.74
N PHE A 124 -13.10 -3.03 4.43
CA PHE A 124 -13.08 -2.47 3.07
C PHE A 124 -12.45 -3.44 2.07
N ASP A 125 -11.32 -4.09 2.42
CA ASP A 125 -10.74 -5.17 1.62
C ASP A 125 -11.75 -6.33 1.40
N ARG A 126 -12.47 -6.74 2.44
CA ARG A 126 -13.51 -7.78 2.34
C ARG A 126 -14.62 -7.35 1.37
N HIS A 127 -15.07 -6.12 1.46
CA HIS A 127 -16.10 -5.56 0.59
C HIS A 127 -15.65 -5.58 -0.88
N LEU A 128 -14.47 -5.04 -1.18
CA LEU A 128 -13.92 -4.99 -2.53
C LEU A 128 -13.69 -6.39 -3.12
N LEU A 129 -13.18 -7.34 -2.32
CA LEU A 129 -13.03 -8.74 -2.72
C LEU A 129 -14.38 -9.36 -3.10
N THR A 130 -15.42 -9.09 -2.31
CA THR A 130 -16.77 -9.60 -2.57
C THR A 130 -17.36 -8.98 -3.83
N LYS A 131 -17.21 -7.66 -4.00
CA LYS A 131 -17.64 -6.91 -5.20
C LYS A 131 -16.99 -7.44 -6.47
N ASP A 132 -15.72 -7.84 -6.39
CA ASP A 132 -14.97 -8.44 -7.51
C ASP A 132 -15.21 -9.97 -7.67
N GLY A 133 -16.22 -10.54 -7.01
CA GLY A 133 -16.58 -11.95 -7.10
C GLY A 133 -15.56 -12.92 -6.48
N LYS A 134 -14.60 -12.43 -5.70
CA LYS A 134 -13.57 -13.26 -5.04
C LYS A 134 -14.08 -13.80 -3.70
N VAL A 135 -15.00 -14.73 -3.77
CA VAL A 135 -15.64 -15.31 -2.59
C VAL A 135 -15.16 -16.74 -2.34
N PRO A 136 -15.01 -17.19 -1.07
CA PRO A 136 -15.13 -16.38 0.14
C PRO A 136 -13.93 -15.41 0.29
N ALA A 137 -14.21 -14.14 0.56
CA ALA A 137 -13.20 -13.08 0.64
C ALA A 137 -12.09 -13.41 1.66
N HIS A 138 -12.45 -13.88 2.85
CA HIS A 138 -11.51 -14.21 3.93
C HIS A 138 -10.55 -15.38 3.64
N LEU A 139 -10.73 -16.11 2.53
CA LEU A 139 -9.82 -17.17 2.07
C LEU A 139 -8.89 -16.70 0.94
N GLN A 140 -9.03 -15.48 0.47
CA GLN A 140 -8.12 -14.93 -0.52
C GLN A 140 -6.77 -14.59 0.12
N ASN A 141 -5.68 -14.99 -0.55
CA ASN A 141 -4.34 -14.62 -0.08
C ASN A 141 -3.95 -13.24 -0.64
N PRO A 142 -4.00 -12.18 0.18
CA PRO A 142 -3.67 -10.84 -0.29
C PRO A 142 -2.18 -10.67 -0.58
N GLY A 143 -1.31 -11.43 0.09
CA GLY A 143 0.15 -11.33 -0.07
C GLY A 143 0.72 -12.10 -1.29
N ARG A 144 -0.12 -12.73 -2.11
CA ARG A 144 0.36 -13.61 -3.21
C ARG A 144 1.21 -12.89 -4.27
N LEU A 145 1.00 -11.59 -4.45
CA LEU A 145 1.71 -10.77 -5.43
C LEU A 145 3.01 -10.16 -4.89
N LEU A 146 3.24 -10.26 -3.58
CA LEU A 146 4.39 -9.64 -2.91
C LEU A 146 5.65 -10.51 -3.08
N ARG A 147 6.32 -10.34 -4.22
CA ARG A 147 7.55 -11.06 -4.54
C ARG A 147 8.51 -10.13 -5.24
N LEU A 148 9.77 -10.14 -4.82
CA LEU A 148 10.84 -9.46 -5.52
C LEU A 148 12.07 -10.36 -5.64
N THR A 149 12.78 -10.22 -6.76
CA THR A 149 14.15 -10.72 -6.90
C THR A 149 15.09 -9.93 -6.00
N TRP A 150 16.32 -10.41 -5.82
CA TRP A 150 17.35 -9.65 -5.10
C TRP A 150 17.62 -8.28 -5.75
N GLY A 151 17.71 -8.24 -7.10
CA GLY A 151 17.83 -6.99 -7.85
C GLY A 151 16.67 -6.03 -7.60
N GLY A 152 15.43 -6.54 -7.57
CA GLY A 152 14.26 -5.74 -7.20
C GLY A 152 14.35 -5.17 -5.77
N CYS A 153 14.87 -5.97 -4.81
CA CYS A 153 15.08 -5.48 -3.45
C CYS A 153 16.15 -4.38 -3.38
N LEU A 154 17.21 -4.47 -4.20
CA LEU A 154 18.22 -3.40 -4.35
C LEU A 154 17.57 -2.13 -4.91
N THR A 155 16.77 -2.25 -5.97
CA THR A 155 16.04 -1.11 -6.55
C THR A 155 15.18 -0.42 -5.49
N VAL A 156 14.34 -1.18 -4.77
CA VAL A 156 13.43 -0.65 -3.75
C VAL A 156 14.21 0.01 -2.60
N SER A 157 15.29 -0.62 -2.11
CA SER A 157 16.07 -0.06 -1.00
C SER A 157 16.68 1.31 -1.31
N GLY A 158 16.94 1.61 -2.58
CA GLY A 158 17.45 2.92 -3.02
C GLY A 158 16.50 4.09 -2.73
N PHE A 159 15.20 3.83 -2.58
CA PHE A 159 14.21 4.87 -2.24
C PHE A 159 14.06 5.12 -0.73
N TYR A 160 14.58 4.24 0.11
CA TYR A 160 14.33 4.25 1.56
C TYR A 160 15.62 4.22 2.40
N PRO A 161 16.54 5.19 2.25
CA PRO A 161 17.71 5.19 3.13
C PRO A 161 17.30 5.33 4.60
N PRO A 162 17.91 4.57 5.55
CA PRO A 162 19.07 3.69 5.39
C PRO A 162 18.70 2.20 5.15
N ALA A 163 17.54 1.87 4.59
CA ALA A 163 17.15 0.49 4.34
C ALA A 163 18.11 -0.20 3.35
N THR A 164 18.32 -1.50 3.54
CA THR A 164 19.13 -2.34 2.65
C THR A 164 18.23 -3.30 1.87
N ALA A 165 18.73 -3.91 0.80
CA ALA A 165 18.03 -4.95 0.07
C ALA A 165 17.58 -6.11 0.99
N TYR A 166 18.38 -6.45 2.00
CA TYR A 166 18.01 -7.45 3.00
C TYR A 166 16.81 -7.00 3.84
N THR A 167 16.78 -5.74 4.28
CA THR A 167 15.65 -5.16 5.02
C THR A 167 14.36 -5.24 4.20
N VAL A 168 14.43 -4.81 2.93
CA VAL A 168 13.30 -4.86 1.98
C VAL A 168 12.83 -6.29 1.78
N ARG A 169 13.74 -7.21 1.43
CA ARG A 169 13.42 -8.63 1.23
C ARG A 169 12.73 -9.25 2.44
N ARG A 170 13.25 -8.97 3.64
CA ARG A 170 12.69 -9.49 4.88
C ARG A 170 11.30 -8.93 5.16
N GLY A 171 11.11 -7.61 5.04
CA GLY A 171 9.82 -6.95 5.25
C GLY A 171 8.75 -7.49 4.30
N ILE A 172 9.04 -7.51 2.99
CA ILE A 172 8.13 -8.04 1.96
C ILE A 172 7.85 -9.54 2.20
N GLY A 173 8.87 -10.33 2.54
CA GLY A 173 8.71 -11.76 2.80
C GLY A 173 7.79 -12.05 3.99
N ILE A 174 7.93 -11.30 5.09
CA ILE A 174 7.06 -11.45 6.26
C ILE A 174 5.65 -10.90 5.96
N MET A 175 5.53 -9.79 5.23
CA MET A 175 4.25 -9.27 4.76
C MET A 175 3.50 -10.31 3.90
N ALA A 176 4.18 -10.94 2.95
CA ALA A 176 3.61 -12.02 2.13
C ALA A 176 3.18 -13.24 2.97
N LEU A 177 3.99 -13.61 3.97
CA LEU A 177 3.68 -14.70 4.90
C LEU A 177 2.45 -14.35 5.76
N ALA A 178 2.36 -13.13 6.27
CA ALA A 178 1.20 -12.65 7.01
C ALA A 178 -0.07 -12.71 6.15
N GLY A 179 -0.02 -12.24 4.89
CA GLY A 179 -1.14 -12.36 3.95
C GLY A 179 -1.58 -13.81 3.71
N ARG A 180 -0.62 -14.74 3.63
CA ARG A 180 -0.92 -16.18 3.53
C ARG A 180 -1.55 -16.72 4.81
N ALA A 181 -1.05 -16.33 5.98
CA ALA A 181 -1.61 -16.73 7.26
C ALA A 181 -3.06 -16.21 7.41
N LEU A 182 -3.31 -14.96 7.02
CA LEU A 182 -4.64 -14.34 7.08
C LEU A 182 -5.69 -15.06 6.22
N SER A 183 -5.29 -15.84 5.21
CA SER A 183 -6.18 -16.66 4.37
C SER A 183 -6.45 -18.08 4.91
N MET A 184 -6.01 -18.43 6.11
CA MET A 184 -6.26 -19.75 6.72
C MET A 184 -7.74 -19.97 7.02
N LYS A 185 -8.22 -21.21 6.84
CA LYS A 185 -9.63 -21.58 7.08
C LYS A 185 -10.04 -21.50 8.56
N ASN A 186 -9.13 -21.89 9.47
CA ASN A 186 -9.45 -21.92 10.91
C ASN A 186 -9.39 -20.49 11.51
N ARG A 187 -10.50 -19.77 11.41
CA ARG A 187 -10.62 -18.36 11.86
C ARG A 187 -10.44 -18.21 13.37
N LYS A 188 -10.91 -19.17 14.18
CA LYS A 188 -10.77 -19.11 15.64
C LYS A 188 -9.29 -19.22 16.06
N LEU A 189 -8.57 -20.17 15.46
CA LEU A 189 -7.13 -20.32 15.71
C LEU A 189 -6.37 -19.07 15.24
N LEU A 190 -6.71 -18.57 14.06
CA LEU A 190 -6.09 -17.37 13.51
C LEU A 190 -6.30 -16.14 14.40
N GLN A 191 -7.53 -15.91 14.87
CA GLN A 191 -7.83 -14.83 15.81
C GLN A 191 -7.05 -14.99 17.13
N ALA A 192 -6.94 -16.21 17.68
CA ALA A 192 -6.18 -16.46 18.88
C ALA A 192 -4.70 -16.11 18.70
N ILE A 193 -4.10 -16.55 17.58
CA ILE A 193 -2.70 -16.25 17.25
C ILE A 193 -2.47 -14.73 17.08
N PHE A 194 -3.32 -14.05 16.31
CA PHE A 194 -3.15 -12.62 16.05
C PHE A 194 -3.41 -11.76 17.29
N ARG A 195 -4.29 -12.20 18.20
CA ARG A 195 -4.48 -11.53 19.51
C ARG A 195 -3.22 -11.52 20.37
N LEU A 196 -2.32 -12.48 20.23
CA LEU A 196 -1.01 -12.44 20.90
C LEU A 196 -0.15 -11.25 20.43
N GLY A 197 -0.39 -10.75 19.21
CA GLY A 197 0.23 -9.53 18.69
C GLY A 197 -0.49 -8.22 19.07
N GLY A 198 -1.53 -8.32 19.94
CA GLY A 198 -2.34 -7.18 20.39
C GLY A 198 -3.60 -6.95 19.55
N GLU A 199 -4.43 -6.00 20.00
CA GLU A 199 -5.73 -5.69 19.38
C GLU A 199 -5.60 -5.29 17.90
N HIS A 200 -4.62 -4.47 17.58
CA HIS A 200 -4.35 -4.04 16.20
C HIS A 200 -4.09 -5.23 15.26
N ALA A 201 -3.29 -6.20 15.69
CA ALA A 201 -3.05 -7.41 14.90
C ALA A 201 -4.33 -8.26 14.78
N ALA A 202 -5.14 -8.37 15.83
CA ALA A 202 -6.40 -9.10 15.79
C ALA A 202 -7.40 -8.51 14.79
N GLN A 203 -7.42 -7.19 14.60
CA GLN A 203 -8.26 -6.50 13.63
C GLN A 203 -7.87 -6.78 12.15
N MET A 204 -6.67 -7.30 11.88
CA MET A 204 -6.27 -7.75 10.54
C MET A 204 -7.01 -9.03 10.10
N VAL A 205 -7.63 -9.75 11.02
CA VAL A 205 -8.32 -11.01 10.72
C VAL A 205 -9.70 -10.71 10.15
N MET A 206 -9.82 -10.76 8.84
CA MET A 206 -11.06 -10.50 8.10
C MET A 206 -12.23 -11.35 8.60
N TYR A 207 -13.39 -10.74 8.82
CA TYR A 207 -14.62 -11.45 9.20
C TYR A 207 -15.17 -12.28 8.02
N THR A 208 -15.93 -13.34 8.35
CA THR A 208 -16.57 -14.19 7.33
C THR A 208 -17.86 -13.56 6.77
N ARG A 209 -18.43 -12.61 7.50
CA ARG A 209 -19.62 -11.84 7.15
C ARG A 209 -19.34 -10.34 7.24
N PRO A 210 -20.15 -9.48 6.62
CA PRO A 210 -20.01 -8.04 6.74
C PRO A 210 -19.97 -7.59 8.20
N ASN A 211 -19.03 -6.71 8.50
CA ASN A 211 -18.92 -6.09 9.82
C ASN A 211 -19.87 -4.89 9.92
N HIS A 212 -20.94 -5.06 10.70
CA HIS A 212 -21.97 -4.02 10.88
C HIS A 212 -21.43 -2.71 11.47
N ARG A 213 -20.31 -2.76 12.22
CA ARG A 213 -19.65 -1.57 12.79
C ARG A 213 -19.06 -0.66 11.70
N CYS A 214 -18.70 -1.23 10.55
CA CYS A 214 -18.13 -0.51 9.42
C CYS A 214 -19.17 -0.15 8.35
N ALA A 215 -20.43 -0.64 8.46
CA ALA A 215 -21.41 -0.62 7.38
C ALA A 215 -21.65 0.79 6.79
N GLN A 216 -21.75 1.83 7.64
CA GLN A 216 -22.03 3.20 7.22
C GLN A 216 -20.81 3.89 6.57
N LEU A 217 -19.60 3.32 6.69
CA LEU A 217 -18.36 3.89 6.19
C LEU A 217 -17.90 3.28 4.85
N ILE A 218 -18.49 2.16 4.44
CA ILE A 218 -18.10 1.44 3.23
C ILE A 218 -18.41 2.25 1.97
N GLU A 219 -19.62 2.77 1.84
CA GLU A 219 -20.00 3.59 0.67
C GLU A 219 -19.18 4.89 0.58
N PRO A 220 -19.00 5.69 1.65
CA PRO A 220 -18.09 6.81 1.64
C PRO A 220 -16.64 6.44 1.24
N LEU A 221 -16.12 5.30 1.70
CA LEU A 221 -14.78 4.83 1.30
C LEU A 221 -14.72 4.44 -0.19
N GLU A 222 -15.77 3.85 -0.75
CA GLU A 222 -15.83 3.59 -2.20
C GLU A 222 -15.81 4.89 -3.00
N GLN A 223 -16.56 5.89 -2.60
CA GLN A 223 -16.56 7.21 -3.26
C GLN A 223 -15.18 7.86 -3.21
N LEU A 224 -14.50 7.79 -2.06
CA LEU A 224 -13.10 8.27 -1.93
C LEU A 224 -12.12 7.45 -2.76
N TYR A 225 -12.31 6.15 -2.86
CA TYR A 225 -11.51 5.27 -3.72
C TYR A 225 -11.63 5.68 -5.20
N ASP A 226 -12.85 5.93 -5.67
CA ASP A 226 -13.09 6.39 -7.05
C ASP A 226 -12.51 7.79 -7.28
N THR A 227 -12.65 8.70 -6.32
CA THR A 227 -12.01 10.03 -6.34
C THR A 227 -10.48 9.91 -6.42
N ALA A 228 -9.87 8.98 -5.69
CA ALA A 228 -8.44 8.73 -5.76
C ALA A 228 -8.00 8.26 -7.16
N LEU A 229 -8.80 7.42 -7.83
CA LEU A 229 -8.54 6.98 -9.20
C LEU A 229 -8.59 8.14 -10.21
N GLU A 230 -9.57 9.03 -10.08
CA GLU A 230 -9.69 10.22 -10.94
C GLU A 230 -8.47 11.14 -10.77
N ARG A 231 -8.01 11.35 -9.53
CA ARG A 231 -6.83 12.17 -9.22
C ARG A 231 -5.53 11.53 -9.71
N TYR A 232 -5.44 10.21 -9.73
CA TYR A 232 -4.22 9.49 -10.07
C TYR A 232 -3.66 9.87 -11.45
N ALA A 233 -4.50 10.09 -12.46
CA ALA A 233 -4.04 10.44 -13.81
C ALA A 233 -3.27 11.78 -13.82
N SER A 234 -3.79 12.81 -13.13
CA SER A 234 -3.11 14.10 -12.96
C SER A 234 -1.80 13.94 -12.19
N MET A 235 -1.83 13.22 -11.08
CA MET A 235 -0.65 12.98 -10.25
C MET A 235 0.44 12.20 -11.02
N ALA A 236 0.05 11.23 -11.84
CA ALA A 236 0.98 10.45 -12.68
C ALA A 236 1.63 11.32 -13.76
N ALA A 237 0.89 12.25 -14.36
CA ALA A 237 1.45 13.19 -15.34
C ALA A 237 2.46 14.15 -14.67
N GLN A 238 2.14 14.69 -13.49
CA GLN A 238 3.05 15.56 -12.73
C GLN A 238 4.33 14.80 -12.33
N LEU A 239 4.20 13.55 -11.84
CA LEU A 239 5.37 12.72 -11.54
C LEU A 239 6.21 12.47 -12.79
N GLY A 240 5.58 12.27 -13.96
CA GLY A 240 6.28 12.12 -15.24
C GLY A 240 7.14 13.34 -15.58
N SER A 241 6.60 14.55 -15.45
CA SER A 241 7.35 15.81 -15.66
C SER A 241 8.47 15.96 -14.62
N CYS A 242 8.18 15.68 -13.36
CA CYS A 242 9.19 15.72 -12.29
C CYS A 242 10.35 14.75 -12.56
N LEU A 243 10.07 13.55 -13.08
CA LEU A 243 11.09 12.56 -13.47
C LEU A 243 11.90 13.01 -14.69
N ALA A 244 11.28 13.65 -15.67
CA ALA A 244 11.92 14.04 -16.92
C ALA A 244 12.86 15.23 -16.73
N ASP A 245 12.41 16.29 -16.11
CA ASP A 245 13.11 17.58 -16.07
C ASP A 245 13.21 18.24 -14.68
N GLY A 246 12.63 17.61 -13.64
CA GLY A 246 12.65 18.14 -12.28
C GLY A 246 11.57 19.17 -12.01
N THR A 247 10.54 19.28 -12.86
CA THR A 247 9.38 20.14 -12.61
C THR A 247 8.82 19.87 -11.20
N PRO A 248 8.65 20.89 -10.35
CA PRO A 248 8.11 20.71 -9.01
C PRO A 248 6.70 20.11 -9.01
N LEU A 249 6.43 19.26 -8.04
CA LEU A 249 5.10 18.67 -7.86
C LEU A 249 4.12 19.69 -7.27
N GLY A 250 2.87 19.60 -7.69
CA GLY A 250 1.78 20.49 -7.27
C GLY A 250 1.26 20.20 -5.84
N PRO A 251 0.24 20.99 -5.41
CA PRO A 251 -0.28 20.94 -4.04
C PRO A 251 -0.94 19.59 -3.67
N GLU A 252 -1.30 18.77 -4.64
CA GLU A 252 -1.80 17.40 -4.40
C GLU A 252 -0.80 16.52 -3.64
N PHE A 253 0.50 16.89 -3.69
CA PHE A 253 1.59 16.20 -3.02
C PHE A 253 2.01 16.84 -1.68
N ASP A 254 1.38 17.93 -1.24
CA ASP A 254 1.73 18.61 0.01
C ASP A 254 1.16 17.92 1.27
N VAL A 255 0.35 16.87 1.09
CA VAL A 255 -0.18 16.06 2.21
C VAL A 255 0.70 14.83 2.47
N THR A 256 0.56 14.24 3.66
CA THR A 256 1.31 13.03 4.04
C THR A 256 0.67 11.78 3.43
N PHE A 257 1.41 10.67 3.44
CA PHE A 257 0.90 9.38 2.99
C PHE A 257 -0.29 8.87 3.82
N GLY A 258 -0.40 9.24 5.08
CA GLY A 258 -1.53 8.81 5.88
C GLY A 258 -1.37 9.04 7.37
#